data_f69a7f561b5f3665ae9d9fb802513204
#
_entry.id   f69a7f561b5f3665ae9d9fb802513204
#
_cell.length_a   1.000
_cell.length_b   1.000
_cell.length_c   1.000
_cell.angle_alpha   90.00
_cell.angle_beta   90.00
_cell.angle_gamma   90.00
#
_symmetry.space_group_name_H-M   'P 1'
#
loop_
_entity.id
_entity.type
_entity.pdbx_description
1 polymer ?
#
loop_
_entity_poly.entity_id
_entity_poly.type
_entity_poly.pdbx_seq_one_letter_code
_entity_poly.pdbx_strand_id
1 'polypeptide(L)'
;MSKKNIKFTKTQLEKLKQELLQVFLQHPRATFNPKQVWRKAEINLPEEYISVVLNADKHYIDETIQSLILELFQEGELLEVQQFRYKLLPAERFIEGNIQVTSKGEGYVMNEGFEEDIQIPAHLMANALNGDKVRISLLAHREGRRQQGEVVEVLSRSRTQFAGTIQHSGSYAFVVCDDPKMHVDIFIPGKQLNGARNGDKVIAEITLWSADASNPEGKIVRVLGAPGEHTAEMNAIIVEYGLPEAFPDEVEKETLKISDVISKEEIKKRRDFRKVTTFTIDPVDAKDFDDALSIQQLPNGNWEMGVHIADVSHFLKLGSAMDEEAFNRATSIYLVDRVIPMLPEKLSNMVCSLRPNEEKLCYSAVFEMNEKAEVLNEWFGRTVIFSDHRFT
;
A
#
# COMPACT_ATOMS: atom_id res chain seq x y z
N MET A 1 -62.81 28.55 -0.61
CA MET A 1 -61.95 27.93 -1.63
C MET A 1 -61.50 26.56 -1.11
N SER A 2 -61.91 25.47 -1.76
CA SER A 2 -61.57 24.11 -1.35
C SER A 2 -60.05 23.93 -1.40
N LYS A 3 -59.40 23.60 -0.27
CA LYS A 3 -57.98 23.20 -0.26
C LYS A 3 -57.88 21.96 -1.16
N LYS A 4 -57.12 22.06 -2.25
CA LYS A 4 -56.77 20.92 -3.07
C LYS A 4 -56.00 19.92 -2.20
N ASN A 5 -56.39 18.63 -2.26
CA ASN A 5 -55.71 17.52 -1.57
C ASN A 5 -54.33 17.30 -2.22
N ILE A 6 -53.36 18.17 -1.90
CA ILE A 6 -52.00 18.05 -2.40
C ILE A 6 -51.28 17.04 -1.49
N LYS A 7 -50.74 15.98 -2.11
CA LYS A 7 -50.02 14.88 -1.42
C LYS A 7 -48.63 14.75 -2.01
N PHE A 8 -47.70 14.21 -1.22
CA PHE A 8 -46.39 13.82 -1.71
C PHE A 8 -46.51 12.68 -2.75
N THR A 9 -45.68 12.73 -3.77
CA THR A 9 -45.49 11.61 -4.70
C THR A 9 -44.65 10.53 -4.03
N LYS A 10 -44.65 9.29 -4.56
CA LYS A 10 -43.85 8.20 -4.04
C LYS A 10 -42.34 8.54 -3.97
N THR A 11 -41.81 9.16 -5.02
CA THR A 11 -40.40 9.60 -5.08
C THR A 11 -40.10 10.67 -4.02
N GLN A 12 -41.05 11.58 -3.79
CA GLN A 12 -40.89 12.58 -2.73
C GLN A 12 -40.93 11.96 -1.34
N LEU A 13 -41.76 10.96 -1.10
CA LEU A 13 -41.79 10.24 0.20
C LEU A 13 -40.47 9.50 0.49
N GLU A 14 -39.89 8.83 -0.52
CA GLU A 14 -38.58 8.16 -0.35
C GLU A 14 -37.45 9.15 -0.01
N LYS A 15 -37.39 10.26 -0.73
CA LYS A 15 -36.42 11.31 -0.42
C LYS A 15 -36.66 11.93 0.97
N LEU A 16 -37.93 12.20 1.31
CA LEU A 16 -38.30 12.73 2.62
C LEU A 16 -37.90 11.76 3.74
N LYS A 17 -38.07 10.47 3.55
CA LYS A 17 -37.62 9.44 4.47
C LYS A 17 -36.10 9.52 4.71
N GLN A 18 -35.30 9.75 3.65
CA GLN A 18 -33.87 9.93 3.77
C GLN A 18 -33.50 11.21 4.56
N GLU A 19 -34.21 12.33 4.33
CA GLU A 19 -33.99 13.57 5.08
C GLU A 19 -34.32 13.40 6.57
N LEU A 20 -35.38 12.66 6.90
CA LEU A 20 -35.69 12.33 8.29
C LEU A 20 -34.60 11.46 8.94
N LEU A 21 -34.05 10.49 8.20
CA LEU A 21 -32.94 9.66 8.67
C LEU A 21 -31.67 10.50 8.91
N GLN A 22 -31.39 11.49 8.05
CA GLN A 22 -30.25 12.40 8.22
C GLN A 22 -30.27 13.15 9.56
N VAL A 23 -31.47 13.53 10.05
CA VAL A 23 -31.59 14.15 11.39
C VAL A 23 -31.06 13.23 12.49
N PHE A 24 -31.36 11.93 12.41
CA PHE A 24 -30.86 10.96 13.37
C PHE A 24 -29.35 10.70 13.20
N LEU A 25 -28.86 10.66 11.95
CA LEU A 25 -27.45 10.50 11.65
C LEU A 25 -26.59 11.67 12.14
N GLN A 26 -27.10 12.90 12.05
CA GLN A 26 -26.44 14.08 12.61
C GLN A 26 -26.46 14.12 14.14
N HIS A 27 -27.40 13.40 14.77
CA HIS A 27 -27.58 13.38 16.23
C HIS A 27 -27.71 11.95 16.77
N PRO A 28 -26.71 11.06 16.61
CA PRO A 28 -26.86 9.61 16.82
C PRO A 28 -27.18 9.20 18.25
N ARG A 29 -26.87 10.05 19.24
CA ARG A 29 -27.20 9.78 20.66
C ARG A 29 -28.49 10.42 21.11
N ALA A 30 -29.09 11.29 20.31
CA ALA A 30 -30.29 12.00 20.69
C ALA A 30 -31.54 11.14 20.44
N THR A 31 -32.55 11.34 21.30
CA THR A 31 -33.87 10.72 21.18
C THR A 31 -34.88 11.78 20.73
N PHE A 32 -35.58 11.51 19.64
CA PHE A 32 -36.54 12.42 19.05
C PHE A 32 -37.95 11.79 18.97
N ASN A 33 -38.98 12.60 19.11
CA ASN A 33 -40.30 12.24 18.65
C ASN A 33 -40.52 12.73 17.18
N PRO A 34 -41.55 12.24 16.47
CA PRO A 34 -41.77 12.61 15.06
C PRO A 34 -41.83 14.13 14.80
N LYS A 35 -42.43 14.89 15.69
CA LYS A 35 -42.52 16.36 15.59
C LYS A 35 -41.19 17.06 15.74
N GLN A 36 -40.32 16.53 16.60
CA GLN A 36 -38.95 17.06 16.77
C GLN A 36 -38.07 16.78 15.56
N VAL A 37 -38.18 15.57 14.98
CA VAL A 37 -37.46 15.21 13.73
C VAL A 37 -37.93 16.10 12.63
N TRP A 38 -39.23 16.25 12.42
CA TRP A 38 -39.80 17.09 11.38
C TRP A 38 -39.30 18.54 11.43
N ARG A 39 -39.35 19.16 12.61
CA ARG A 39 -38.85 20.55 12.79
C ARG A 39 -37.40 20.73 12.41
N LYS A 40 -36.59 19.70 12.56
CA LYS A 40 -35.17 19.74 12.18
C LYS A 40 -34.99 19.50 10.68
N ALA A 41 -35.73 18.56 10.09
CA ALA A 41 -35.70 18.25 8.67
C ALA A 41 -36.30 19.38 7.81
N GLU A 42 -37.38 20.03 8.27
CA GLU A 42 -38.11 21.09 7.56
C GLU A 42 -37.20 22.28 7.19
N ILE A 43 -36.16 22.56 7.99
CA ILE A 43 -35.21 23.66 7.76
C ILE A 43 -34.38 23.45 6.49
N ASN A 44 -34.11 22.21 6.14
CA ASN A 44 -33.21 21.84 5.02
C ASN A 44 -33.95 21.24 3.81
N LEU A 45 -35.28 21.32 3.79
CA LEU A 45 -36.05 20.76 2.67
C LEU A 45 -35.81 21.54 1.36
N PRO A 46 -35.63 20.83 0.22
CA PRO A 46 -35.57 21.46 -1.10
C PRO A 46 -36.86 22.23 -1.43
N GLU A 47 -36.74 23.29 -2.25
CA GLU A 47 -37.88 24.17 -2.63
C GLU A 47 -39.09 23.40 -3.20
N GLU A 48 -38.86 22.29 -3.87
CA GLU A 48 -39.93 21.45 -4.45
C GLU A 48 -40.88 20.84 -3.39
N TYR A 49 -40.44 20.73 -2.12
CA TYR A 49 -41.27 20.22 -1.00
C TYR A 49 -42.02 21.35 -0.31
N ILE A 50 -41.51 22.56 -0.34
CA ILE A 50 -42.11 23.72 0.33
C ILE A 50 -43.53 23.97 -0.19
N SER A 51 -43.75 23.79 -1.49
CA SER A 51 -45.08 23.95 -2.08
C SER A 51 -46.11 22.92 -1.55
N VAL A 52 -45.70 21.69 -1.30
CA VAL A 52 -46.55 20.63 -0.73
C VAL A 52 -46.82 20.94 0.76
N VAL A 53 -45.77 21.26 1.53
CA VAL A 53 -45.87 21.56 2.98
C VAL A 53 -46.76 22.74 3.24
N LEU A 54 -46.66 23.84 2.45
CA LEU A 54 -47.48 25.06 2.62
C LEU A 54 -48.95 24.87 2.31
N ASN A 55 -49.30 23.94 1.38
CA ASN A 55 -50.63 23.76 0.85
C ASN A 55 -51.33 22.48 1.33
N ALA A 56 -50.61 21.54 1.96
CA ALA A 56 -51.21 20.33 2.55
C ALA A 56 -51.87 20.59 3.89
N ASP A 57 -52.76 19.65 4.28
CA ASP A 57 -53.33 19.65 5.63
C ASP A 57 -52.25 19.28 6.62
N LYS A 58 -52.21 19.99 7.77
CA LYS A 58 -51.25 19.72 8.84
C LYS A 58 -51.39 18.30 9.39
N HIS A 59 -52.60 17.78 9.45
CA HIS A 59 -52.85 16.39 9.90
C HIS A 59 -52.22 15.38 8.92
N TYR A 60 -52.35 15.60 7.64
CA TYR A 60 -51.71 14.78 6.63
C TYR A 60 -50.16 14.79 6.75
N ILE A 61 -49.54 15.96 7.00
CA ILE A 61 -48.10 16.04 7.23
C ILE A 61 -47.69 15.25 8.49
N ASP A 62 -48.39 15.45 9.63
CA ASP A 62 -48.09 14.76 10.89
C ASP A 62 -48.22 13.24 10.72
N GLU A 63 -49.23 12.72 10.06
CA GLU A 63 -49.42 11.28 9.75
C GLU A 63 -48.34 10.74 8.83
N THR A 64 -48.00 11.50 7.78
CA THR A 64 -46.97 11.10 6.84
C THR A 64 -45.59 10.96 7.53
N ILE A 65 -45.21 11.94 8.33
CA ILE A 65 -43.96 11.90 9.07
C ILE A 65 -43.93 10.72 10.06
N GLN A 66 -45.04 10.49 10.76
CA GLN A 66 -45.15 9.38 11.71
C GLN A 66 -45.02 8.03 10.96
N SER A 67 -45.65 7.89 9.79
CA SER A 67 -45.56 6.69 8.96
C SER A 67 -44.13 6.43 8.49
N LEU A 68 -43.43 7.45 7.97
CA LEU A 68 -42.05 7.31 7.49
C LEU A 68 -41.08 6.98 8.64
N ILE A 69 -41.26 7.53 9.82
CA ILE A 69 -40.42 7.17 10.97
C ILE A 69 -40.71 5.72 11.42
N LEU A 70 -41.95 5.28 11.33
CA LEU A 70 -42.33 3.88 11.64
C LEU A 70 -41.72 2.92 10.62
N GLU A 71 -41.69 3.32 9.32
CA GLU A 71 -40.99 2.56 8.29
C GLU A 71 -39.48 2.44 8.58
N LEU A 72 -38.79 3.52 8.94
CA LEU A 72 -37.38 3.50 9.36
C LEU A 72 -37.12 2.60 10.55
N PHE A 73 -38.07 2.58 11.51
CA PHE A 73 -38.02 1.66 12.64
C PHE A 73 -38.19 0.19 12.21
N GLN A 74 -39.14 -0.10 11.32
CA GLN A 74 -39.35 -1.46 10.77
C GLN A 74 -38.21 -1.94 9.89
N GLU A 75 -37.53 -1.02 9.20
CA GLU A 75 -36.32 -1.30 8.40
C GLU A 75 -35.07 -1.50 9.27
N GLY A 76 -35.17 -1.30 10.59
CA GLY A 76 -34.05 -1.48 11.51
C GLY A 76 -33.05 -0.32 11.54
N GLU A 77 -33.44 0.86 11.04
CA GLU A 77 -32.61 2.07 11.11
C GLU A 77 -32.73 2.79 12.45
N LEU A 78 -33.88 2.64 13.10
CA LEU A 78 -34.19 3.30 14.36
C LEU A 78 -34.54 2.29 15.47
N LEU A 79 -34.29 2.69 16.71
CA LEU A 79 -34.75 2.00 17.92
C LEU A 79 -35.77 2.86 18.66
N GLU A 80 -36.91 2.30 18.99
CA GLU A 80 -37.87 2.94 19.88
C GLU A 80 -37.40 2.80 21.33
N VAL A 81 -37.11 3.92 22.00
CA VAL A 81 -36.60 3.95 23.38
C VAL A 81 -37.75 4.10 24.40
N GLN A 82 -38.78 4.82 24.00
CA GLN A 82 -40.04 5.05 24.69
C GLN A 82 -41.14 5.20 23.66
N GLN A 83 -42.38 5.08 24.04
CA GLN A 83 -43.52 5.22 23.14
C GLN A 83 -43.41 6.49 22.30
N PHE A 84 -43.34 6.32 20.97
CA PHE A 84 -43.15 7.38 19.97
C PHE A 84 -41.86 8.19 20.12
N ARG A 85 -40.83 7.65 20.75
CA ARG A 85 -39.52 8.26 20.86
C ARG A 85 -38.46 7.34 20.29
N TYR A 86 -37.83 7.79 19.26
CA TYR A 86 -36.87 7.03 18.46
C TYR A 86 -35.46 7.62 18.58
N LYS A 87 -34.48 6.77 18.53
CA LYS A 87 -33.08 7.13 18.31
C LYS A 87 -32.53 6.31 17.14
N LEU A 88 -31.44 6.75 16.57
CA LEU A 88 -30.72 5.94 15.59
C LEU A 88 -30.42 4.58 16.24
N LEU A 89 -30.85 3.49 15.61
CA LEU A 89 -30.25 2.21 15.92
C LEU A 89 -28.81 2.32 15.41
N PRO A 90 -27.78 2.10 16.25
CA PRO A 90 -26.43 2.01 15.74
C PRO A 90 -26.42 0.81 14.78
N ALA A 91 -26.63 1.03 13.50
CA ALA A 91 -26.03 0.14 12.54
C ALA A 91 -24.54 0.23 12.89
N GLU A 92 -23.97 -0.85 13.38
CA GLU A 92 -22.54 -0.99 13.52
C GLU A 92 -21.97 -0.79 12.12
N ARG A 93 -21.70 0.48 11.76
CA ARG A 93 -21.01 0.81 10.52
C ARG A 93 -19.57 0.45 10.74
N PHE A 94 -19.31 -0.83 10.59
CA PHE A 94 -17.97 -1.32 10.50
C PHE A 94 -17.38 -0.87 9.16
N ILE A 95 -16.24 -0.24 9.23
CA ILE A 95 -15.44 0.11 8.09
C ILE A 95 -14.21 -0.76 8.12
N GLU A 96 -13.87 -1.34 6.99
CA GLU A 96 -12.63 -2.08 6.81
C GLU A 96 -11.64 -1.23 6.05
N GLY A 97 -10.39 -1.26 6.48
CA GLY A 97 -9.31 -0.53 5.82
C GLY A 97 -7.95 -0.89 6.41
N ASN A 98 -6.89 -0.40 5.78
CA ASN A 98 -5.55 -0.55 6.29
C ASN A 98 -5.23 0.62 7.24
N ILE A 99 -4.67 0.30 8.42
CA ILE A 99 -4.33 1.30 9.43
C ILE A 99 -2.88 1.74 9.29
N GLN A 100 -2.66 3.04 9.25
CA GLN A 100 -1.34 3.64 9.37
C GLN A 100 -1.14 4.16 10.79
N VAL A 101 -0.08 3.72 11.46
CA VAL A 101 0.22 4.10 12.84
C VAL A 101 1.34 5.13 12.87
N THR A 102 1.15 6.17 13.67
CA THR A 102 2.17 7.20 13.90
C THR A 102 3.10 6.79 15.04
N SER A 103 4.26 7.46 15.17
CA SER A 103 5.19 7.26 16.31
C SER A 103 4.58 7.62 17.68
N LYS A 104 3.41 8.28 17.72
CA LYS A 104 2.67 8.58 18.95
C LYS A 104 1.62 7.53 19.30
N GLY A 105 1.51 6.44 18.50
CA GLY A 105 0.55 5.36 18.72
C GLY A 105 -0.87 5.65 18.24
N GLU A 106 -1.12 6.78 17.58
CA GLU A 106 -2.39 7.06 16.92
C GLU A 106 -2.45 6.38 15.56
N GLY A 107 -3.63 5.88 15.16
CA GLY A 107 -3.87 5.28 13.86
C GLY A 107 -4.69 6.16 12.94
N TYR A 108 -4.53 5.93 11.64
CA TYR A 108 -5.35 6.53 10.58
C TYR A 108 -5.77 5.43 9.62
N VAL A 109 -7.07 5.31 9.38
CA VAL A 109 -7.62 4.31 8.45
C VAL A 109 -8.11 5.01 7.20
N MET A 110 -7.49 4.69 6.07
CA MET A 110 -7.91 5.17 4.76
C MET A 110 -9.14 4.39 4.28
N ASN A 111 -10.16 5.10 3.81
CA ASN A 111 -11.33 4.49 3.19
C ASN A 111 -11.90 5.42 2.12
N GLU A 112 -12.20 4.89 0.94
CA GLU A 112 -12.71 5.64 -0.22
C GLU A 112 -14.05 6.35 0.03
N GLY A 113 -14.80 5.97 1.08
CA GLY A 113 -16.06 6.59 1.46
C GLY A 113 -15.94 7.87 2.29
N PHE A 114 -14.72 8.32 2.60
CA PHE A 114 -14.46 9.51 3.39
C PHE A 114 -13.47 10.43 2.68
N GLU A 115 -13.70 11.75 2.75
CA GLU A 115 -12.77 12.75 2.19
C GLU A 115 -11.44 12.81 2.97
N GLU A 116 -11.47 12.46 4.26
CA GLU A 116 -10.30 12.40 5.13
C GLU A 116 -10.21 11.05 5.83
N ASP A 117 -8.96 10.64 6.14
CA ASP A 117 -8.69 9.43 6.91
C ASP A 117 -9.36 9.46 8.28
N ILE A 118 -9.89 8.31 8.71
CA ILE A 118 -10.53 8.15 10.00
C ILE A 118 -9.45 8.02 11.07
N GLN A 119 -9.43 8.96 12.04
CA GLN A 119 -8.47 8.95 13.14
C GLN A 119 -8.86 7.91 14.19
N ILE A 120 -7.90 7.07 14.60
CA ILE A 120 -8.04 6.13 15.71
C ILE A 120 -7.14 6.61 16.86
N PRO A 121 -7.70 7.10 17.98
CA PRO A 121 -6.91 7.45 19.15
C PRO A 121 -6.11 6.25 19.70
N ALA A 122 -4.94 6.49 20.26
CA ALA A 122 -4.03 5.43 20.73
C ALA A 122 -4.71 4.42 21.69
N HIS A 123 -5.58 4.88 22.58
CA HIS A 123 -6.31 4.00 23.53
C HIS A 123 -7.45 3.20 22.89
N LEU A 124 -7.77 3.42 21.60
CA LEU A 124 -8.81 2.72 20.84
C LEU A 124 -8.22 1.88 19.69
N MET A 125 -6.91 1.70 19.69
CA MET A 125 -6.17 0.91 18.71
C MET A 125 -6.33 -0.60 18.90
N ALA A 126 -6.85 -1.05 20.04
CA ALA A 126 -6.79 -2.45 20.46
C ALA A 126 -5.34 -2.97 20.33
N ASN A 127 -5.15 -4.08 19.59
CA ASN A 127 -3.84 -4.65 19.29
C ASN A 127 -3.43 -4.46 17.81
N ALA A 128 -3.99 -3.45 17.13
CA ALA A 128 -3.61 -3.17 15.73
C ALA A 128 -2.21 -2.58 15.62
N LEU A 129 -1.50 -3.02 14.60
CA LEU A 129 -0.15 -2.56 14.23
C LEU A 129 -0.18 -1.82 12.90
N ASN A 130 0.91 -1.11 12.62
CA ASN A 130 1.06 -0.38 11.36
C ASN A 130 0.93 -1.29 10.14
N GLY A 131 0.03 -0.94 9.22
CA GLY A 131 -0.24 -1.68 7.99
C GLY A 131 -1.28 -2.80 8.11
N ASP A 132 -1.76 -3.12 9.33
CA ASP A 132 -2.79 -4.15 9.51
C ASP A 132 -4.08 -3.78 8.77
N LYS A 133 -4.78 -4.80 8.26
CA LYS A 133 -6.16 -4.64 7.83
C LYS A 133 -7.07 -4.77 9.04
N VAL A 134 -7.83 -3.74 9.32
CA VAL A 134 -8.68 -3.63 10.52
C VAL A 134 -10.13 -3.42 10.16
N ARG A 135 -11.01 -3.83 11.07
CA ARG A 135 -12.41 -3.44 11.12
C ARG A 135 -12.59 -2.44 12.25
N ILE A 136 -13.09 -1.27 11.92
CA ILE A 136 -13.31 -0.18 12.86
C ILE A 136 -14.80 0.14 13.02
N SER A 137 -15.19 0.57 14.20
CA SER A 137 -16.49 1.20 14.47
C SER A 137 -16.32 2.71 14.50
N LEU A 138 -17.22 3.44 13.85
CA LEU A 138 -17.19 4.91 13.87
C LEU A 138 -17.69 5.46 15.19
N LEU A 139 -16.95 6.40 15.75
CA LEU A 139 -17.41 7.21 16.89
C LEU A 139 -18.30 8.36 16.39
N ALA A 140 -19.11 8.91 17.30
CA ALA A 140 -19.96 10.05 16.98
C ALA A 140 -19.12 11.22 16.45
N HIS A 141 -19.47 11.68 15.24
CA HIS A 141 -18.81 12.83 14.62
C HIS A 141 -19.04 14.10 15.46
N ARG A 142 -17.98 14.88 15.62
CA ARG A 142 -18.02 16.21 16.24
C ARG A 142 -17.75 17.25 15.18
N GLU A 143 -18.66 18.20 15.01
CA GLU A 143 -18.54 19.29 14.06
C GLU A 143 -17.19 20.02 14.21
N GLY A 144 -16.49 20.25 13.11
CA GLY A 144 -15.16 20.86 13.07
C GLY A 144 -14.01 19.97 13.53
N ARG A 145 -14.21 18.67 13.73
CA ARG A 145 -13.16 17.70 14.05
C ARG A 145 -13.17 16.56 13.04
N ARG A 146 -11.99 15.95 12.84
CA ARG A 146 -11.84 14.76 12.02
C ARG A 146 -12.70 13.62 12.56
N GLN A 147 -13.27 12.80 11.68
CA GLN A 147 -13.99 11.59 12.07
C GLN A 147 -13.07 10.66 12.85
N GLN A 148 -13.56 10.17 13.99
CA GLN A 148 -12.83 9.20 14.81
C GLN A 148 -13.53 7.84 14.80
N GLY A 149 -12.75 6.80 15.04
CA GLY A 149 -13.21 5.41 15.19
C GLY A 149 -12.44 4.67 16.27
N GLU A 150 -12.85 3.42 16.53
CA GLU A 150 -12.12 2.47 17.36
C GLU A 150 -11.90 1.16 16.59
N VAL A 151 -10.79 0.52 16.78
CA VAL A 151 -10.52 -0.81 16.21
C VAL A 151 -11.33 -1.84 16.99
N VAL A 152 -12.20 -2.56 16.26
CA VAL A 152 -13.01 -3.65 16.81
C VAL A 152 -12.31 -4.99 16.60
N GLU A 153 -11.65 -5.15 15.44
CA GLU A 153 -11.01 -6.40 15.07
C GLU A 153 -9.83 -6.15 14.13
N VAL A 154 -8.76 -6.90 14.29
CA VAL A 154 -7.68 -7.01 13.32
C VAL A 154 -7.98 -8.19 12.40
N LEU A 155 -8.32 -7.88 11.14
CA LEU A 155 -8.72 -8.88 10.14
C LEU A 155 -7.53 -9.67 9.58
N SER A 156 -6.42 -8.97 9.34
CA SER A 156 -5.16 -9.59 8.94
C SER A 156 -3.97 -8.74 9.38
N ARG A 157 -2.91 -9.41 9.82
CA ARG A 157 -1.65 -8.77 10.15
C ARG A 157 -0.88 -8.43 8.88
N SER A 158 -0.33 -7.24 8.83
CA SER A 158 0.59 -6.82 7.77
C SER A 158 1.93 -7.56 7.90
N ARG A 159 2.42 -7.71 9.13
CA ARG A 159 3.63 -8.48 9.46
C ARG A 159 3.54 -9.06 10.86
N THR A 160 4.24 -10.17 11.07
CA THR A 160 4.33 -10.85 12.36
C THR A 160 5.75 -10.88 12.91
N GLN A 161 6.77 -10.57 12.09
CA GLN A 161 8.17 -10.59 12.47
C GLN A 161 8.72 -9.17 12.67
N PHE A 162 9.49 -9.00 13.73
CA PHE A 162 10.07 -7.71 14.15
C PHE A 162 11.52 -7.91 14.54
N ALA A 163 12.38 -7.00 14.07
CA ALA A 163 13.73 -6.88 14.56
C ALA A 163 13.75 -6.10 15.88
N GLY A 164 14.67 -6.45 16.76
CA GLY A 164 14.82 -5.76 18.05
C GLY A 164 15.95 -6.33 18.88
N THR A 165 16.10 -5.77 20.06
CA THR A 165 17.12 -6.18 21.04
C THR A 165 16.47 -6.93 22.18
N ILE A 166 16.96 -8.14 22.48
CA ILE A 166 16.41 -8.97 23.56
C ILE A 166 16.94 -8.53 24.93
N GLN A 167 16.03 -8.41 25.88
CA GLN A 167 16.31 -8.09 27.29
C GLN A 167 15.78 -9.20 28.18
N HIS A 168 16.68 -9.92 28.84
CA HIS A 168 16.32 -11.01 29.74
C HIS A 168 15.80 -10.50 31.09
N SER A 169 14.78 -11.19 31.60
CA SER A 169 14.22 -10.96 32.93
C SER A 169 13.99 -12.31 33.64
N GLY A 170 15.04 -12.88 34.18
CA GLY A 170 15.00 -14.20 34.84
C GLY A 170 14.71 -15.34 33.85
N SER A 171 13.51 -15.94 33.93
CA SER A 171 13.13 -17.10 33.13
C SER A 171 12.43 -16.76 31.79
N TYR A 172 12.27 -15.48 31.48
CA TYR A 172 11.65 -14.96 30.26
C TYR A 172 12.45 -13.75 29.75
N ALA A 173 12.06 -13.23 28.59
CA ALA A 173 12.68 -12.02 28.05
C ALA A 173 11.61 -11.14 27.39
N PHE A 174 12.01 -9.90 27.10
CA PHE A 174 11.30 -9.01 26.18
C PHE A 174 12.19 -8.68 25.00
N VAL A 175 11.57 -8.49 23.83
CA VAL A 175 12.26 -7.90 22.68
C VAL A 175 11.75 -6.47 22.55
N VAL A 176 12.66 -5.52 22.72
CA VAL A 176 12.45 -4.10 22.43
C VAL A 176 12.64 -3.93 20.94
N CYS A 177 11.54 -3.66 20.24
CA CYS A 177 11.54 -3.57 18.78
C CYS A 177 12.26 -2.31 18.29
N ASP A 178 12.95 -2.40 17.15
CA ASP A 178 13.65 -1.27 16.52
C ASP A 178 12.66 -0.31 15.83
N ASP A 179 11.52 -0.81 15.37
CA ASP A 179 10.47 -0.02 14.72
C ASP A 179 9.82 0.95 15.72
N PRO A 180 9.96 2.27 15.54
CA PRO A 180 9.36 3.26 16.43
C PRO A 180 7.82 3.27 16.42
N LYS A 181 7.19 2.58 15.49
CA LYS A 181 5.73 2.41 15.41
C LYS A 181 5.23 1.21 16.22
N MET A 182 6.16 0.37 16.70
CA MET A 182 5.86 -0.73 17.60
C MET A 182 6.07 -0.24 19.04
N HIS A 183 4.99 0.19 19.68
CA HIS A 183 5.04 0.86 21.00
C HIS A 183 4.97 -0.10 22.19
N VAL A 184 5.01 -1.40 21.92
CA VAL A 184 5.01 -2.44 22.96
C VAL A 184 6.12 -3.44 22.70
N ASP A 185 6.73 -3.94 23.77
CA ASP A 185 7.74 -4.98 23.69
C ASP A 185 7.09 -6.35 23.45
N ILE A 186 7.80 -7.27 22.80
CA ILE A 186 7.32 -8.63 22.60
C ILE A 186 7.79 -9.50 23.75
N PHE A 187 6.86 -10.09 24.49
CA PHE A 187 7.14 -11.03 25.57
C PHE A 187 7.59 -12.39 24.99
N ILE A 188 8.75 -12.89 25.44
CA ILE A 188 9.32 -14.16 24.98
C ILE A 188 9.41 -15.13 26.16
N PRO A 189 8.61 -16.20 26.17
CA PRO A 189 8.74 -17.27 27.16
C PRO A 189 10.13 -17.94 27.10
N GLY A 190 10.65 -18.36 28.23
CA GLY A 190 11.99 -18.95 28.30
C GLY A 190 12.25 -20.13 27.36
N LYS A 191 11.21 -20.88 27.03
CA LYS A 191 11.27 -22.00 26.06
C LYS A 191 11.41 -21.54 24.60
N GLN A 192 11.13 -20.26 24.32
CA GLN A 192 11.09 -19.66 22.97
C GLN A 192 12.28 -18.73 22.70
N LEU A 193 13.30 -18.75 23.53
CA LEU A 193 14.48 -17.87 23.44
C LEU A 193 15.43 -18.26 22.30
N ASN A 194 15.35 -19.47 21.78
CA ASN A 194 16.18 -19.97 20.67
C ASN A 194 17.68 -19.67 20.81
N GLY A 195 18.21 -19.76 22.04
CA GLY A 195 19.63 -19.54 22.34
C GLY A 195 20.07 -18.06 22.35
N ALA A 196 19.17 -17.10 22.20
CA ALA A 196 19.47 -15.68 22.27
C ALA A 196 19.99 -15.30 23.67
N ARG A 197 21.03 -14.45 23.71
CA ARG A 197 21.62 -13.93 24.91
C ARG A 197 21.11 -12.52 25.20
N ASN A 198 21.18 -12.10 26.44
CA ASN A 198 20.80 -10.74 26.81
C ASN A 198 21.61 -9.71 26.01
N GLY A 199 20.92 -8.81 25.36
CA GLY A 199 21.49 -7.78 24.52
C GLY A 199 21.68 -8.16 23.04
N ASP A 200 21.44 -9.42 22.64
CA ASP A 200 21.55 -9.79 21.23
C ASP A 200 20.48 -9.07 20.37
N LYS A 201 20.85 -8.76 19.14
CA LYS A 201 19.94 -8.38 18.09
C LYS A 201 19.23 -9.64 17.55
N VAL A 202 17.90 -9.61 17.49
CA VAL A 202 17.09 -10.79 17.18
C VAL A 202 15.94 -10.44 16.25
N ILE A 203 15.39 -11.47 15.61
CA ILE A 203 14.07 -11.42 14.97
C ILE A 203 13.11 -12.19 15.84
N ALA A 204 12.08 -11.52 16.33
CA ALA A 204 10.98 -12.10 17.07
C ALA A 204 9.73 -12.19 16.19
N GLU A 205 8.98 -13.30 16.32
CA GLU A 205 7.71 -13.50 15.66
C GLU A 205 6.59 -13.51 16.71
N ILE A 206 5.58 -12.66 16.51
CA ILE A 206 4.39 -12.66 17.37
C ILE A 206 3.59 -13.93 17.11
N THR A 207 3.32 -14.71 18.16
CA THR A 207 2.56 -15.95 18.11
C THR A 207 1.14 -15.81 18.64
N LEU A 208 0.97 -14.94 19.63
CA LEU A 208 -0.32 -14.67 20.26
C LEU A 208 -0.38 -13.23 20.77
N TRP A 209 -1.50 -12.57 20.55
CA TRP A 209 -1.81 -11.31 21.22
C TRP A 209 -3.29 -11.24 21.54
N SER A 210 -3.63 -11.56 22.78
CA SER A 210 -5.02 -11.45 23.26
C SER A 210 -5.38 -9.98 23.53
N ALA A 211 -6.66 -9.65 23.37
CA ALA A 211 -7.14 -8.27 23.56
C ALA A 211 -6.85 -7.70 24.97
N ASP A 212 -6.78 -8.57 25.99
CA ASP A 212 -6.53 -8.19 27.38
C ASP A 212 -5.04 -8.12 27.74
N ALA A 213 -4.14 -8.53 26.84
CA ALA A 213 -2.69 -8.56 27.09
C ALA A 213 -2.03 -7.23 26.69
N SER A 214 -1.27 -6.64 27.60
CA SER A 214 -0.50 -5.41 27.34
C SER A 214 0.61 -5.63 26.31
N ASN A 215 1.19 -6.84 26.27
CA ASN A 215 2.28 -7.20 25.37
C ASN A 215 1.93 -8.44 24.57
N PRO A 216 2.29 -8.52 23.29
CA PRO A 216 2.18 -9.75 22.51
C PRO A 216 3.15 -10.80 23.03
N GLU A 217 2.76 -12.08 22.96
CA GLU A 217 3.67 -13.21 23.15
C GLU A 217 4.29 -13.59 21.81
N GLY A 218 5.58 -13.90 21.84
CA GLY A 218 6.35 -14.26 20.66
C GLY A 218 7.41 -15.32 20.91
N LYS A 219 8.10 -15.67 19.84
CA LYS A 219 9.26 -16.56 19.82
C LYS A 219 10.42 -15.91 19.08
N ILE A 220 11.65 -16.24 19.45
CA ILE A 220 12.83 -15.85 18.67
C ILE A 220 12.95 -16.78 17.46
N VAL A 221 12.86 -16.19 16.26
CA VAL A 221 13.03 -16.92 14.98
C VAL A 221 14.50 -17.01 14.61
N ARG A 222 15.23 -15.91 14.78
CA ARG A 222 16.64 -15.81 14.38
C ARG A 222 17.40 -14.89 15.33
N VAL A 223 18.61 -15.31 15.71
CA VAL A 223 19.60 -14.46 16.39
C VAL A 223 20.50 -13.85 15.32
N LEU A 224 20.58 -12.53 15.25
CA LEU A 224 21.34 -11.82 14.23
C LEU A 224 22.79 -11.56 14.61
N GLY A 225 23.07 -11.41 15.89
CA GLY A 225 24.40 -11.11 16.44
C GLY A 225 24.38 -10.05 17.53
N ALA A 226 25.55 -9.50 17.85
CA ALA A 226 25.65 -8.42 18.81
C ALA A 226 25.15 -7.09 18.21
N PRO A 227 24.55 -6.20 19.02
CA PRO A 227 24.17 -4.87 18.57
C PRO A 227 25.38 -4.10 18.03
N GLY A 228 25.22 -3.38 16.93
CA GLY A 228 26.27 -2.63 16.27
C GLY A 228 27.17 -3.46 15.34
N GLU A 229 27.00 -4.77 15.27
CA GLU A 229 27.61 -5.57 14.22
C GLU A 229 26.93 -5.26 12.89
N HIS A 230 27.74 -4.85 11.88
CA HIS A 230 27.22 -4.39 10.59
C HIS A 230 26.23 -5.38 9.96
N THR A 231 26.57 -6.68 9.93
CA THR A 231 25.70 -7.71 9.36
C THR A 231 24.39 -7.87 10.13
N ALA A 232 24.44 -7.77 11.47
CA ALA A 232 23.24 -7.86 12.30
C ALA A 232 22.30 -6.69 12.05
N GLU A 233 22.81 -5.47 11.95
CA GLU A 233 22.02 -4.28 11.68
C GLU A 233 21.43 -4.30 10.26
N MET A 234 22.20 -4.70 9.24
CA MET A 234 21.66 -4.83 7.87
C MET A 234 20.54 -5.87 7.79
N ASN A 235 20.70 -7.02 8.41
CA ASN A 235 19.65 -8.05 8.46
C ASN A 235 18.41 -7.57 9.25
N ALA A 236 18.58 -6.77 10.30
CA ALA A 236 17.49 -6.15 11.02
C ALA A 236 16.67 -5.21 10.11
N ILE A 237 17.36 -4.35 9.34
CA ILE A 237 16.73 -3.44 8.36
C ILE A 237 15.94 -4.24 7.32
N ILE A 238 16.51 -5.31 6.76
CA ILE A 238 15.84 -6.16 5.77
C ILE A 238 14.48 -6.66 6.31
N VAL A 239 14.48 -7.17 7.54
CA VAL A 239 13.25 -7.66 8.17
C VAL A 239 12.30 -6.52 8.53
N GLU A 240 12.81 -5.41 9.05
CA GLU A 240 11.99 -4.25 9.43
C GLU A 240 11.20 -3.69 8.24
N TYR A 241 11.84 -3.61 7.09
CA TYR A 241 11.19 -3.12 5.86
C TYR A 241 10.49 -4.21 5.06
N GLY A 242 10.47 -5.46 5.55
CA GLY A 242 9.84 -6.59 4.86
C GLY A 242 10.46 -6.89 3.50
N LEU A 243 11.78 -6.64 3.35
CA LEU A 243 12.48 -6.84 2.10
C LEU A 243 12.69 -8.34 1.84
N PRO A 244 12.49 -8.81 0.60
CA PRO A 244 12.64 -10.22 0.27
C PRO A 244 14.13 -10.61 0.26
N GLU A 245 14.52 -11.60 1.08
CA GLU A 245 15.90 -12.06 1.17
C GLU A 245 16.29 -13.04 0.04
N ALA A 246 15.31 -13.73 -0.55
CA ALA A 246 15.52 -14.72 -1.60
C ALA A 246 14.43 -14.64 -2.67
N PHE A 247 14.68 -15.25 -3.82
CA PHE A 247 13.66 -15.43 -4.84
C PHE A 247 12.88 -16.73 -4.59
N PRO A 248 11.58 -16.78 -4.97
CA PRO A 248 10.82 -18.02 -4.97
C PRO A 248 11.46 -19.12 -5.85
N ASP A 249 11.27 -20.38 -5.48
CA ASP A 249 11.84 -21.54 -6.22
C ASP A 249 11.45 -21.57 -7.69
N GLU A 250 10.24 -21.10 -8.03
CA GLU A 250 9.76 -21.02 -9.41
C GLU A 250 10.57 -20.03 -10.23
N VAL A 251 10.90 -18.88 -9.65
CA VAL A 251 11.74 -17.84 -10.27
C VAL A 251 13.16 -18.37 -10.50
N GLU A 252 13.72 -19.06 -9.51
CA GLU A 252 15.05 -19.69 -9.64
C GLU A 252 15.06 -20.72 -10.76
N LYS A 253 14.02 -21.56 -10.87
CA LYS A 253 13.89 -22.53 -11.97
C LYS A 253 13.75 -21.88 -13.34
N GLU A 254 13.03 -20.77 -13.45
CA GLU A 254 12.95 -19.99 -14.68
C GLU A 254 14.30 -19.38 -15.04
N THR A 255 15.00 -18.80 -14.07
CA THR A 255 16.32 -18.22 -14.21
C THR A 255 17.35 -19.21 -14.78
N LEU A 256 17.33 -20.46 -14.31
CA LEU A 256 18.21 -21.52 -14.78
C LEU A 256 18.03 -21.85 -16.26
N LYS A 257 16.83 -21.65 -16.83
CA LYS A 257 16.54 -21.93 -18.25
C LYS A 257 17.00 -20.83 -19.20
N ILE A 258 17.36 -19.67 -18.70
CA ILE A 258 17.82 -18.56 -19.52
C ILE A 258 19.22 -18.85 -20.04
N SER A 259 19.37 -18.80 -21.37
CA SER A 259 20.65 -19.01 -22.06
C SER A 259 21.48 -17.74 -22.06
N ASP A 260 22.77 -17.87 -21.81
CA ASP A 260 23.77 -16.79 -21.93
C ASP A 260 24.22 -16.61 -23.39
N VAL A 261 23.85 -17.55 -24.27
CA VAL A 261 24.26 -17.53 -25.68
C VAL A 261 23.21 -16.87 -26.54
N ILE A 262 23.60 -15.82 -27.24
CA ILE A 262 22.76 -15.14 -28.22
C ILE A 262 22.71 -15.95 -29.51
N SER A 263 21.54 -16.34 -29.97
CA SER A 263 21.37 -17.11 -31.17
C SER A 263 21.66 -16.26 -32.43
N LYS A 264 22.17 -16.91 -33.51
CA LYS A 264 22.39 -16.25 -34.78
C LYS A 264 21.09 -15.70 -35.40
N GLU A 265 19.98 -16.36 -35.14
CA GLU A 265 18.65 -15.96 -35.59
C GLU A 265 18.22 -14.67 -34.90
N GLU A 266 18.55 -14.51 -33.61
CA GLU A 266 18.22 -13.28 -32.86
C GLU A 266 19.10 -12.10 -33.33
N ILE A 267 20.38 -12.35 -33.55
CA ILE A 267 21.28 -11.33 -34.09
C ILE A 267 20.76 -10.77 -35.41
N LYS A 268 20.28 -11.65 -36.31
CA LYS A 268 19.75 -11.21 -37.63
C LYS A 268 18.54 -10.30 -37.57
N LYS A 269 17.79 -10.32 -36.46
CA LYS A 269 16.60 -9.49 -36.25
C LYS A 269 16.93 -8.09 -35.71
N ARG A 270 18.22 -7.85 -35.37
CA ARG A 270 18.66 -6.66 -34.67
C ARG A 270 19.63 -5.85 -35.52
N ARG A 271 19.71 -4.55 -35.33
CA ARG A 271 20.76 -3.72 -35.87
C ARG A 271 22.09 -4.06 -35.20
N ASP A 272 23.12 -4.37 -36.00
CA ASP A 272 24.39 -4.88 -35.49
C ASP A 272 25.38 -3.74 -35.21
N PHE A 273 25.68 -3.50 -33.97
CA PHE A 273 26.65 -2.52 -33.46
C PHE A 273 27.93 -3.16 -32.93
N ARG A 274 28.13 -4.47 -33.11
CA ARG A 274 29.31 -5.20 -32.57
C ARG A 274 30.67 -4.74 -33.13
N LYS A 275 30.66 -3.95 -34.16
CA LYS A 275 31.88 -3.36 -34.77
C LYS A 275 32.01 -1.85 -34.56
N VAL A 276 31.07 -1.26 -33.84
CA VAL A 276 31.06 0.15 -33.47
C VAL A 276 31.62 0.29 -32.08
N THR A 277 32.60 1.18 -31.89
CA THR A 277 33.18 1.42 -30.56
C THR A 277 32.11 1.74 -29.54
N THR A 278 31.99 0.86 -28.55
CA THR A 278 30.97 0.92 -27.53
C THR A 278 31.60 0.85 -26.13
N PHE A 279 31.11 1.64 -25.21
CA PHE A 279 31.67 1.72 -23.86
C PHE A 279 30.59 2.02 -22.80
N THR A 280 30.87 1.63 -21.56
CA THR A 280 30.09 1.99 -20.37
C THR A 280 30.86 2.98 -19.49
N ILE A 281 30.15 3.76 -18.66
CA ILE A 281 30.72 4.70 -17.67
C ILE A 281 29.99 4.49 -16.37
N ASP A 282 30.60 3.78 -15.42
CA ASP A 282 29.97 3.32 -14.21
C ASP A 282 30.94 3.37 -13.03
N PRO A 283 30.43 3.46 -11.76
CA PRO A 283 31.28 3.37 -10.56
C PRO A 283 32.17 2.12 -10.56
N VAL A 284 33.32 2.20 -9.93
CA VAL A 284 34.33 1.10 -9.90
C VAL A 284 33.76 -0.23 -9.43
N ASP A 285 32.83 -0.20 -8.50
CA ASP A 285 32.20 -1.35 -7.86
C ASP A 285 30.89 -1.81 -8.52
N ALA A 286 30.43 -1.12 -9.58
CA ALA A 286 29.23 -1.52 -10.32
C ALA A 286 29.40 -2.90 -10.96
N LYS A 287 28.32 -3.70 -10.96
CA LYS A 287 28.22 -5.04 -11.57
C LYS A 287 27.09 -5.15 -12.57
N ASP A 288 26.13 -4.27 -12.48
CA ASP A 288 24.91 -4.16 -13.27
C ASP A 288 25.03 -2.95 -14.22
N PHE A 289 25.64 -3.17 -15.38
CA PHE A 289 25.79 -2.14 -16.41
C PHE A 289 24.52 -2.09 -17.25
N ASP A 290 23.64 -1.13 -16.98
CA ASP A 290 22.34 -1.04 -17.64
C ASP A 290 22.39 -0.28 -18.96
N ASP A 291 23.35 0.64 -19.13
CA ASP A 291 23.52 1.47 -20.32
C ASP A 291 24.93 1.48 -20.85
N ALA A 292 25.03 1.70 -22.17
CA ALA A 292 26.28 1.89 -22.89
C ALA A 292 26.11 2.95 -23.95
N LEU A 293 27.23 3.58 -24.33
CA LEU A 293 27.30 4.55 -25.39
C LEU A 293 28.14 3.99 -26.56
N SER A 294 27.72 4.29 -27.78
CA SER A 294 28.56 4.03 -28.95
C SER A 294 28.80 5.28 -29.76
N ILE A 295 29.93 5.31 -30.48
CA ILE A 295 30.29 6.42 -31.36
C ILE A 295 30.99 5.92 -32.58
N GLN A 296 30.61 6.41 -33.76
CA GLN A 296 31.36 6.27 -35.01
C GLN A 296 31.19 7.47 -35.92
N GLN A 297 32.20 7.75 -36.77
CA GLN A 297 32.05 8.74 -37.81
C GLN A 297 31.46 8.10 -39.07
N LEU A 298 30.47 8.73 -39.66
CA LEU A 298 29.82 8.28 -40.87
C LEU A 298 30.59 8.76 -42.12
N PRO A 299 30.43 8.10 -43.30
CA PRO A 299 31.09 8.51 -44.53
C PRO A 299 30.79 9.94 -44.99
N ASN A 300 29.69 10.52 -44.57
CA ASN A 300 29.27 11.90 -44.83
C ASN A 300 29.93 12.95 -43.90
N GLY A 301 30.80 12.51 -42.98
CA GLY A 301 31.46 13.35 -41.99
C GLY A 301 30.67 13.59 -40.69
N ASN A 302 29.42 13.22 -40.63
CA ASN A 302 28.64 13.29 -39.43
C ASN A 302 29.03 12.22 -38.41
N TRP A 303 28.53 12.36 -37.16
CA TRP A 303 28.73 11.39 -36.11
C TRP A 303 27.45 10.58 -35.90
N GLU A 304 27.58 9.27 -35.78
CA GLU A 304 26.50 8.42 -35.27
C GLU A 304 26.80 8.10 -33.81
N MET A 305 25.87 8.46 -32.92
CA MET A 305 25.95 8.20 -31.50
C MET A 305 24.79 7.28 -31.09
N GLY A 306 25.12 6.21 -30.40
CA GLY A 306 24.12 5.27 -29.85
C GLY A 306 24.07 5.34 -28.34
N VAL A 307 22.85 5.30 -27.81
CA VAL A 307 22.54 5.03 -26.39
C VAL A 307 21.86 3.66 -26.33
N HIS A 308 22.50 2.71 -25.68
CA HIS A 308 22.11 1.31 -25.66
C HIS A 308 21.70 0.93 -24.26
N ILE A 309 20.43 0.53 -24.07
CA ILE A 309 19.92 0.02 -22.80
C ILE A 309 19.77 -1.49 -22.89
N ALA A 310 20.14 -2.22 -21.85
CA ALA A 310 19.99 -3.66 -21.78
C ALA A 310 18.56 -4.10 -22.11
N ASP A 311 18.37 -5.02 -23.08
CA ASP A 311 17.06 -5.51 -23.52
C ASP A 311 16.54 -6.59 -22.53
N VAL A 312 16.26 -6.18 -21.31
CA VAL A 312 15.72 -7.05 -20.24
C VAL A 312 14.43 -7.72 -20.69
N SER A 313 13.59 -7.00 -21.46
CA SER A 313 12.29 -7.49 -21.95
C SER A 313 12.41 -8.68 -22.92
N HIS A 314 13.60 -8.93 -23.49
CA HIS A 314 13.87 -10.12 -24.30
C HIS A 314 13.85 -11.40 -23.46
N PHE A 315 14.33 -11.32 -22.22
CA PHE A 315 14.50 -12.46 -21.32
C PHE A 315 13.29 -12.65 -20.37
N LEU A 316 12.64 -11.55 -20.00
CA LEU A 316 11.48 -11.55 -19.11
C LEU A 316 10.19 -11.77 -19.93
N LYS A 317 9.44 -12.82 -19.63
CA LYS A 317 8.18 -13.13 -20.29
C LYS A 317 7.01 -12.63 -19.44
N LEU A 318 6.14 -11.83 -20.02
CA LEU A 318 4.93 -11.36 -19.36
C LEU A 318 4.09 -12.52 -18.80
N GLY A 319 3.64 -12.42 -17.55
CA GLY A 319 2.86 -13.43 -16.84
C GLY A 319 3.66 -14.65 -16.40
N SER A 320 5.00 -14.61 -16.43
CA SER A 320 5.86 -15.63 -15.83
C SER A 320 6.01 -15.38 -14.33
N ALA A 321 6.46 -16.39 -13.58
CA ALA A 321 6.73 -16.23 -12.14
C ALA A 321 7.78 -15.14 -11.89
N MET A 322 8.76 -14.99 -12.78
CA MET A 322 9.76 -13.94 -12.71
C MET A 322 9.16 -12.55 -12.95
N ASP A 323 8.20 -12.41 -13.87
CA ASP A 323 7.50 -11.14 -14.14
C ASP A 323 6.66 -10.72 -12.94
N GLU A 324 5.92 -11.65 -12.37
CA GLU A 324 5.11 -11.41 -11.15
C GLU A 324 5.99 -11.02 -9.96
N GLU A 325 7.12 -11.69 -9.75
CA GLU A 325 8.05 -11.37 -8.68
C GLU A 325 8.72 -10.01 -8.90
N ALA A 326 9.13 -9.70 -10.13
CA ALA A 326 9.69 -8.39 -10.48
C ALA A 326 8.68 -7.26 -10.27
N PHE A 327 7.42 -7.49 -10.61
CA PHE A 327 6.33 -6.54 -10.36
C PHE A 327 6.12 -6.31 -8.86
N ASN A 328 6.14 -7.38 -8.05
CA ASN A 328 5.99 -7.28 -6.60
C ASN A 328 7.16 -6.56 -5.93
N ARG A 329 8.41 -6.81 -6.38
CA ARG A 329 9.59 -6.09 -5.87
C ARG A 329 9.66 -4.65 -6.33
N ALA A 330 9.15 -4.34 -7.52
CA ALA A 330 9.07 -3.03 -8.15
C ALA A 330 10.43 -2.35 -8.46
N THR A 331 11.47 -2.59 -7.68
CA THR A 331 12.80 -1.97 -7.82
C THR A 331 13.89 -2.84 -7.19
N SER A 332 15.14 -2.59 -7.54
CA SER A 332 16.29 -3.06 -6.77
C SER A 332 16.57 -2.11 -5.61
N ILE A 333 16.94 -2.65 -4.46
CA ILE A 333 17.20 -1.88 -3.24
C ILE A 333 18.69 -1.98 -2.91
N TYR A 334 19.36 -0.84 -2.88
CA TYR A 334 20.79 -0.75 -2.59
C TYR A 334 21.00 -0.44 -1.11
N LEU A 335 21.47 -1.43 -0.36
CA LEU A 335 21.97 -1.25 1.00
C LEU A 335 23.46 -0.89 0.98
N VAL A 336 24.01 -0.54 2.12
CA VAL A 336 25.41 -0.08 2.22
C VAL A 336 26.41 -1.16 1.76
N ASP A 337 26.10 -2.43 1.98
CA ASP A 337 26.99 -3.57 1.73
C ASP A 337 26.49 -4.59 0.70
N ARG A 338 25.22 -4.48 0.31
CA ARG A 338 24.58 -5.44 -0.60
C ARG A 338 23.42 -4.83 -1.38
N VAL A 339 23.03 -5.52 -2.43
CA VAL A 339 21.83 -5.18 -3.22
C VAL A 339 20.80 -6.28 -3.04
N ILE A 340 19.54 -5.90 -2.83
CA ILE A 340 18.39 -6.78 -2.95
C ILE A 340 17.81 -6.53 -4.34
N PRO A 341 18.10 -7.38 -5.33
CA PRO A 341 17.81 -7.08 -6.72
C PRO A 341 16.33 -7.33 -7.05
N MET A 342 15.78 -6.53 -7.98
CA MET A 342 14.46 -6.74 -8.56
C MET A 342 14.39 -8.04 -9.39
N LEU A 343 15.46 -8.36 -10.10
CA LEU A 343 15.60 -9.57 -10.91
C LEU A 343 16.77 -10.43 -10.40
N PRO A 344 16.73 -11.76 -10.60
CA PRO A 344 17.83 -12.65 -10.21
C PRO A 344 19.17 -12.19 -10.78
N GLU A 345 20.25 -12.35 -10.00
CA GLU A 345 21.60 -11.89 -10.36
C GLU A 345 22.08 -12.43 -11.73
N LYS A 346 21.64 -13.60 -12.15
CA LYS A 346 21.93 -14.13 -13.48
C LYS A 346 21.42 -13.20 -14.59
N LEU A 347 20.27 -12.53 -14.38
CA LEU A 347 19.79 -11.52 -15.33
C LEU A 347 20.49 -10.18 -15.12
N SER A 348 20.42 -9.62 -13.92
CA SER A 348 20.89 -8.27 -13.64
C SER A 348 22.40 -8.13 -13.81
N ASN A 349 23.20 -9.07 -13.28
CA ASN A 349 24.65 -8.95 -13.25
C ASN A 349 25.38 -9.68 -14.39
N MET A 350 24.66 -10.55 -15.15
CA MET A 350 25.31 -11.39 -16.17
C MET A 350 24.68 -11.20 -17.56
N VAL A 351 23.48 -11.73 -17.78
CA VAL A 351 22.89 -11.81 -19.13
C VAL A 351 22.51 -10.43 -19.66
N CYS A 352 21.92 -9.58 -18.84
CA CYS A 352 21.51 -8.23 -19.22
C CYS A 352 22.63 -7.21 -19.05
N SER A 353 23.52 -7.36 -18.07
CA SER A 353 24.59 -6.41 -17.80
C SER A 353 25.53 -6.24 -19.00
N LEU A 354 25.75 -4.99 -19.47
CA LEU A 354 26.54 -4.64 -20.66
C LEU A 354 28.05 -4.72 -20.37
N ARG A 355 28.48 -5.85 -19.85
CA ARG A 355 29.86 -6.12 -19.40
C ARG A 355 30.86 -6.00 -20.55
N PRO A 356 32.07 -5.47 -20.28
CA PRO A 356 33.11 -5.32 -21.30
C PRO A 356 33.55 -6.68 -21.86
N ASN A 357 33.87 -6.67 -23.13
CA ASN A 357 34.32 -7.82 -23.95
C ASN A 357 33.23 -8.91 -24.12
N GLU A 358 31.96 -8.54 -24.06
CA GLU A 358 30.84 -9.45 -24.28
C GLU A 358 29.85 -8.89 -25.31
N GLU A 359 29.22 -9.80 -26.09
CA GLU A 359 28.07 -9.44 -26.92
C GLU A 359 26.81 -9.34 -26.06
N LYS A 360 26.01 -8.27 -26.24
CA LYS A 360 24.80 -8.01 -25.46
C LYS A 360 23.63 -7.58 -26.33
N LEU A 361 22.43 -7.95 -25.91
CA LEU A 361 21.20 -7.51 -26.54
C LEU A 361 20.73 -6.21 -25.88
N CYS A 362 20.44 -5.21 -26.74
CA CYS A 362 20.00 -3.90 -26.29
C CYS A 362 18.73 -3.44 -27.02
N TYR A 363 18.05 -2.48 -26.42
CA TYR A 363 17.14 -1.56 -27.08
C TYR A 363 17.82 -0.19 -27.13
N SER A 364 17.91 0.43 -28.30
CA SER A 364 18.81 1.56 -28.50
C SER A 364 18.13 2.74 -29.14
N ALA A 365 18.58 3.94 -28.74
CA ALA A 365 18.35 5.20 -29.41
C ALA A 365 19.63 5.57 -30.14
N VAL A 366 19.56 5.82 -31.45
CA VAL A 366 20.72 6.12 -32.30
C VAL A 366 20.47 7.45 -33.00
N PHE A 367 21.43 8.36 -32.90
CA PHE A 367 21.34 9.72 -33.43
C PHE A 367 22.46 10.00 -34.42
N GLU A 368 22.11 10.54 -35.59
CA GLU A 368 23.08 11.15 -36.49
C GLU A 368 23.19 12.65 -36.13
N MET A 369 24.39 13.11 -35.87
CA MET A 369 24.68 14.49 -35.46
C MET A 369 25.75 15.11 -36.34
N ASN A 370 25.64 16.40 -36.62
CA ASN A 370 26.72 17.16 -37.27
C ASN A 370 27.77 17.61 -36.22
N GLU A 371 28.81 18.33 -36.68
CA GLU A 371 29.89 18.87 -35.82
C GLU A 371 29.40 19.86 -34.75
N LYS A 372 28.20 20.43 -34.92
CA LYS A 372 27.58 21.35 -33.94
C LYS A 372 26.72 20.62 -32.94
N ALA A 373 26.70 19.28 -32.93
CA ALA A 373 25.82 18.44 -32.13
C ALA A 373 24.33 18.65 -32.44
N GLU A 374 23.97 19.12 -33.63
CA GLU A 374 22.57 19.20 -34.07
C GLU A 374 22.14 17.79 -34.54
N VAL A 375 21.03 17.26 -34.00
CA VAL A 375 20.48 15.97 -34.40
C VAL A 375 19.84 16.11 -35.77
N LEU A 376 20.34 15.35 -36.72
CA LEU A 376 19.89 15.33 -38.12
C LEU A 376 18.93 14.17 -38.40
N ASN A 377 19.13 13.04 -37.72
CA ASN A 377 18.32 11.84 -37.85
C ASN A 377 18.29 11.06 -36.53
N GLU A 378 17.23 10.29 -36.31
CA GLU A 378 17.07 9.44 -35.12
C GLU A 378 16.50 8.07 -35.50
N TRP A 379 16.91 7.04 -34.77
CA TRP A 379 16.39 5.69 -34.92
C TRP A 379 16.28 5.01 -33.55
N PHE A 380 15.20 4.27 -33.35
CA PHE A 380 14.95 3.51 -32.13
C PHE A 380 14.64 2.05 -32.46
N GLY A 381 15.27 1.12 -31.76
CA GLY A 381 15.01 -0.28 -32.01
C GLY A 381 15.98 -1.23 -31.30
N ARG A 382 15.77 -2.52 -31.58
CA ARG A 382 16.60 -3.58 -31.01
C ARG A 382 17.94 -3.67 -31.69
N THR A 383 18.99 -3.75 -30.89
CA THR A 383 20.40 -3.85 -31.33
C THR A 383 21.09 -5.03 -30.68
N VAL A 384 22.21 -5.41 -31.25
CA VAL A 384 23.24 -6.23 -30.60
C VAL A 384 24.53 -5.42 -30.59
N ILE A 385 25.13 -5.30 -29.42
CA ILE A 385 26.39 -4.56 -29.22
C ILE A 385 27.52 -5.52 -28.82
N PHE A 386 28.74 -5.04 -28.89
CA PHE A 386 29.92 -5.59 -28.21
C PHE A 386 30.52 -4.43 -27.40
N SER A 387 30.56 -4.58 -26.07
CA SER A 387 31.12 -3.53 -25.22
C SER A 387 32.65 -3.60 -25.22
N ASP A 388 33.32 -2.60 -25.79
CA ASP A 388 34.77 -2.62 -25.96
C ASP A 388 35.50 -2.14 -24.70
N HIS A 389 34.95 -1.12 -24.05
CA HIS A 389 35.61 -0.44 -22.94
C HIS A 389 34.67 -0.18 -21.79
N ARG A 390 35.23 -0.15 -20.58
CA ARG A 390 34.60 0.34 -19.37
C ARG A 390 35.37 1.53 -18.84
N PHE A 391 34.70 2.63 -18.63
CA PHE A 391 35.19 3.82 -17.92
C PHE A 391 34.58 3.93 -16.53
N THR A 392 35.23 4.69 -15.65
CA THR A 392 34.76 4.94 -14.24
C THR A 392 34.86 6.42 -13.93
#